data_163ccaff11045f4a3d498900c3974388
#
_entry.id   163ccaff11045f4a3d498900c3974388
#
_cell.length_a   1.000
_cell.length_b   1.000
_cell.length_c   1.000
_cell.angle_alpha   90.00
_cell.angle_beta   90.00
_cell.angle_gamma   90.00
#
_symmetry.space_group_name_H-M   'P 1'
#
loop_
_entity.id
_entity.type
_entity.pdbx_description
1 polymer ?
#
loop_
_entity_poly.entity_id
_entity_poly.type
_entity_poly.pdbx_seq_one_letter_code
_entity_poly.pdbx_strand_id
1 'polypeptide(L)'
;PIEVEIEYAGQIVKAAMTNKSLYTNVSIKKTGYVEVMPGQTLRYDFTDIANNSTTSLESFYWRERLPAFAHLQKIVTGTWNVPGSYKIVYKTTLSGDTYRVLADNLSTQQNYVLDASPAALGLASNEVITEFMVVFGVVPANFRQVEAPQVYCNVVSWLTGGTQFANQADTGGVYNGQWVQAVSRWVTTVYGKPVI
;
A
#
# COMPACT_ATOMS: atom_id res chain seq x y z
N PRO A 1 20.61 -2.28 -27.97
CA PRO A 1 21.37 -3.54 -28.05
C PRO A 1 22.86 -3.24 -28.22
N ILE A 2 23.69 -3.98 -27.50
CA ILE A 2 25.16 -3.94 -27.67
C ILE A 2 25.53 -5.15 -28.52
N GLU A 3 26.20 -4.91 -29.62
CA GLU A 3 26.74 -5.98 -30.45
C GLU A 3 28.18 -6.26 -30.04
N VAL A 4 28.48 -7.52 -29.82
CA VAL A 4 29.84 -7.99 -29.54
C VAL A 4 30.29 -8.85 -30.72
N GLU A 5 31.43 -8.51 -31.32
CA GLU A 5 32.05 -9.25 -32.40
C GLU A 5 33.28 -9.98 -31.83
N ILE A 6 33.29 -11.31 -31.93
CA ILE A 6 34.41 -12.16 -31.47
C ILE A 6 34.94 -12.93 -32.67
N GLU A 7 36.25 -12.81 -32.93
CA GLU A 7 36.94 -13.64 -33.93
C GLU A 7 37.51 -14.88 -33.23
N TYR A 8 37.08 -16.06 -33.69
CA TYR A 8 37.57 -17.34 -33.19
C TYR A 8 37.88 -18.26 -34.37
N ALA A 9 39.13 -18.81 -34.41
CA ALA A 9 39.60 -19.74 -35.47
C ALA A 9 39.35 -19.21 -36.90
N GLY A 10 39.54 -17.91 -37.15
CA GLY A 10 39.32 -17.28 -38.44
C GLY A 10 37.86 -17.08 -38.84
N GLN A 11 36.92 -17.31 -37.93
CA GLN A 11 35.50 -17.02 -38.09
C GLN A 11 35.06 -15.90 -37.19
N ILE A 12 34.24 -14.97 -37.73
CA ILE A 12 33.65 -13.89 -36.98
C ILE A 12 32.30 -14.35 -36.46
N VAL A 13 32.15 -14.38 -35.15
CA VAL A 13 30.88 -14.67 -34.46
C VAL A 13 30.32 -13.38 -33.91
N LYS A 14 29.13 -13.04 -34.39
CA LYS A 14 28.40 -11.86 -33.90
C LYS A 14 27.33 -12.33 -32.92
N ALA A 15 27.35 -11.77 -31.67
CA ALA A 15 26.32 -11.97 -30.68
C ALA A 15 25.73 -10.63 -30.33
N ALA A 16 24.41 -10.48 -30.44
CA ALA A 16 23.69 -9.33 -29.96
C ALA A 16 23.40 -9.53 -28.48
N MET A 17 23.92 -8.65 -27.64
CA MET A 17 23.60 -8.59 -26.21
C MET A 17 22.59 -7.47 -25.98
N THR A 18 21.41 -7.83 -25.49
CA THR A 18 20.44 -6.85 -25.02
C THR A 18 20.81 -6.48 -23.58
N ASN A 19 21.36 -5.30 -23.42
CA ASN A 19 21.63 -4.75 -22.08
C ASN A 19 20.34 -4.19 -21.52
N LYS A 20 19.68 -4.95 -20.64
CA LYS A 20 18.60 -4.38 -19.81
C LYS A 20 19.26 -3.60 -18.70
N SER A 21 19.16 -2.27 -18.74
CA SER A 21 19.52 -1.43 -17.60
C SER A 21 18.78 -1.90 -16.38
N LEU A 22 19.48 -2.21 -15.29
CA LEU A 22 18.86 -2.46 -14.01
C LEU A 22 18.24 -1.17 -13.53
N TYR A 23 16.94 -1.20 -13.30
CA TYR A 23 16.18 -0.06 -12.83
C TYR A 23 15.29 -0.50 -11.69
N THR A 24 15.35 0.22 -10.57
CA THR A 24 14.49 -0.02 -9.42
C THR A 24 13.61 1.18 -9.17
N ASN A 25 12.30 0.95 -9.11
CA ASN A 25 11.30 1.96 -8.80
C ASN A 25 10.02 1.28 -8.34
N VAL A 26 9.35 1.91 -7.41
CA VAL A 26 8.00 1.53 -6.98
C VAL A 26 7.10 2.76 -7.04
N SER A 27 5.80 2.55 -7.16
CA SER A 27 4.83 3.64 -7.16
C SER A 27 3.65 3.32 -6.26
N ILE A 28 3.11 4.37 -5.67
CA ILE A 28 1.85 4.34 -4.94
C ILE A 28 1.13 5.67 -5.16
N LYS A 29 -0.18 5.59 -5.43
CA LYS A 29 -1.03 6.76 -5.55
C LYS A 29 -2.34 6.51 -4.82
N LYS A 30 -2.61 7.35 -3.84
CA LYS A 30 -3.88 7.33 -3.12
C LYS A 30 -4.63 8.63 -3.34
N THR A 31 -5.95 8.52 -3.29
CA THR A 31 -6.88 9.65 -3.28
C THR A 31 -7.89 9.46 -2.16
N GLY A 32 -8.59 10.50 -1.78
CA GLY A 32 -9.60 10.46 -0.74
C GLY A 32 -10.60 11.59 -0.88
N TYR A 33 -11.35 11.84 0.15
CA TYR A 33 -12.28 12.96 0.18
C TYR A 33 -11.52 14.27 0.46
N VAL A 34 -11.87 15.32 -0.26
CA VAL A 34 -11.33 16.66 -0.02
C VAL A 34 -11.88 17.22 1.28
N GLU A 35 -13.17 16.98 1.55
CA GLU A 35 -13.90 17.45 2.71
C GLU A 35 -14.74 16.34 3.32
N VAL A 36 -14.85 16.37 4.65
CA VAL A 36 -15.71 15.44 5.40
C VAL A 36 -16.43 16.18 6.51
N MET A 37 -17.58 15.62 6.93
CA MET A 37 -18.26 16.02 8.16
C MET A 37 -17.77 15.18 9.34
N PRO A 38 -17.77 15.72 10.57
CA PRO A 38 -17.56 14.90 11.76
C PRO A 38 -18.51 13.70 11.79
N GLY A 39 -18.00 12.52 12.15
CA GLY A 39 -18.76 11.27 12.18
C GLY A 39 -19.03 10.60 10.85
N GLN A 40 -18.62 11.18 9.74
CA GLN A 40 -18.83 10.64 8.40
C GLN A 40 -17.92 9.45 8.13
N THR A 41 -18.38 8.52 7.31
CA THR A 41 -17.53 7.49 6.71
C THR A 41 -16.71 8.10 5.58
N LEU A 42 -15.42 7.81 5.59
CA LEU A 42 -14.41 8.28 4.64
C LEU A 42 -13.83 7.08 3.90
N ARG A 43 -13.65 7.21 2.59
CA ARG A 43 -12.99 6.20 1.77
C ARG A 43 -11.73 6.76 1.13
N TYR A 44 -10.67 5.97 1.20
CA TYR A 44 -9.45 6.18 0.41
C TYR A 44 -9.40 5.18 -0.73
N ASP A 45 -9.04 5.65 -1.90
CA ASP A 45 -8.87 4.84 -3.11
C ASP A 45 -7.39 4.78 -3.49
N PHE A 46 -6.91 3.59 -3.86
CA PHE A 46 -5.55 3.38 -4.34
C PHE A 46 -5.57 3.12 -5.83
N THR A 47 -5.09 4.09 -6.61
CA THR A 47 -5.14 4.05 -8.07
C THR A 47 -3.90 3.48 -8.69
N ASP A 48 -2.82 3.36 -7.91
CA ASP A 48 -1.57 2.75 -8.36
C ASP A 48 -0.79 2.24 -7.15
N ILE A 49 -0.45 0.96 -7.14
CA ILE A 49 0.53 0.32 -6.26
C ILE A 49 1.29 -0.67 -7.14
N ALA A 50 2.58 -0.44 -7.35
CA ALA A 50 3.33 -1.21 -8.33
C ALA A 50 4.83 -1.32 -8.02
N ASN A 51 5.39 -2.46 -8.39
CA ASN A 51 6.81 -2.63 -8.62
C ASN A 51 7.10 -2.29 -10.10
N ASN A 52 7.56 -1.10 -10.39
CA ASN A 52 7.92 -0.66 -11.73
C ASN A 52 9.39 -0.98 -12.08
N SER A 53 10.05 -1.75 -11.23
CA SER A 53 11.44 -2.17 -11.45
C SER A 53 11.55 -3.16 -12.60
N THR A 54 12.73 -3.24 -13.19
CA THR A 54 13.08 -4.29 -14.17
C THR A 54 13.48 -5.60 -13.52
N THR A 55 13.40 -5.68 -12.20
CA THR A 55 13.78 -6.83 -11.38
C THR A 55 12.75 -7.13 -10.32
N SER A 56 12.82 -8.34 -9.77
CA SER A 56 12.07 -8.70 -8.55
C SER A 56 12.53 -7.85 -7.37
N LEU A 57 11.62 -7.63 -6.44
CA LEU A 57 11.88 -7.03 -5.14
C LEU A 57 11.51 -8.01 -4.04
N GLU A 58 12.33 -8.07 -3.01
CA GLU A 58 12.06 -8.84 -1.78
C GLU A 58 11.31 -7.96 -0.78
N SER A 59 10.59 -8.59 0.14
CA SER A 59 9.88 -7.90 1.23
C SER A 59 8.95 -6.78 0.75
N PHE A 60 8.32 -6.99 -0.40
CA PHE A 60 7.41 -5.99 -0.97
C PHE A 60 6.18 -5.84 -0.09
N TYR A 61 5.81 -4.59 0.16
CA TYR A 61 4.69 -4.24 1.03
C TYR A 61 3.93 -3.01 0.54
N TRP A 62 2.69 -2.89 1.00
CA TRP A 62 1.91 -1.67 1.00
C TRP A 62 1.49 -1.38 2.44
N ARG A 63 1.78 -0.18 2.93
CA ARG A 63 1.46 0.24 4.28
C ARG A 63 0.57 1.48 4.27
N GLU A 64 -0.44 1.44 5.12
CA GLU A 64 -1.36 2.54 5.37
C GLU A 64 -1.13 3.05 6.79
N ARG A 65 -0.72 4.32 6.93
CA ARG A 65 -0.60 5.00 8.22
C ARG A 65 -1.83 5.85 8.43
N LEU A 66 -2.67 5.46 9.37
CA LEU A 66 -3.96 6.07 9.60
C LEU A 66 -3.82 7.31 10.47
N PRO A 67 -4.50 8.42 10.12
CA PRO A 67 -4.56 9.59 11.00
C PRO A 67 -5.36 9.27 12.27
N ALA A 68 -5.04 9.94 13.37
CA ALA A 68 -5.70 9.71 14.65
C ALA A 68 -7.22 9.98 14.60
N PHE A 69 -7.67 10.77 13.63
CA PHE A 69 -9.07 11.23 13.52
C PHE A 69 -9.93 10.38 12.60
N ALA A 70 -9.37 9.38 11.94
CA ALA A 70 -10.09 8.49 11.03
C ALA A 70 -9.80 7.03 11.41
N HIS A 71 -10.79 6.37 11.98
CA HIS A 71 -10.66 5.02 12.52
C HIS A 71 -11.00 3.98 11.46
N LEU A 72 -10.08 3.05 11.22
CA LEU A 72 -10.24 1.97 10.25
C LEU A 72 -11.51 1.15 10.52
N GLN A 73 -12.27 0.88 9.46
CA GLN A 73 -13.48 0.06 9.52
C GLN A 73 -13.42 -1.15 8.58
N LYS A 74 -12.88 -0.95 7.37
CA LYS A 74 -12.95 -1.98 6.33
C LYS A 74 -11.80 -1.81 5.34
N ILE A 75 -11.25 -2.94 4.90
CA ILE A 75 -10.25 -2.99 3.84
C ILE A 75 -10.80 -3.79 2.68
N VAL A 76 -10.81 -3.19 1.50
CA VAL A 76 -11.03 -3.88 0.22
C VAL A 76 -9.66 -4.10 -0.40
N THR A 77 -9.27 -5.35 -0.57
CA THR A 77 -7.87 -5.70 -0.85
C THR A 77 -7.47 -5.49 -2.31
N GLY A 78 -8.45 -5.41 -3.22
CA GLY A 78 -8.18 -5.42 -4.64
C GLY A 78 -7.62 -6.76 -5.14
N THR A 79 -7.21 -6.78 -6.38
CA THR A 79 -6.53 -7.92 -7.00
C THR A 79 -5.21 -7.48 -7.63
N TRP A 80 -4.33 -8.45 -7.88
CA TRP A 80 -2.97 -8.21 -8.33
C TRP A 80 -2.69 -9.06 -9.57
N ASN A 81 -1.79 -8.62 -10.42
CA ASN A 81 -1.58 -9.23 -11.74
C ASN A 81 -0.77 -10.54 -11.72
N VAL A 82 -0.23 -10.93 -10.57
CA VAL A 82 0.56 -12.15 -10.44
C VAL A 82 -0.04 -13.03 -9.35
N PRO A 83 -0.28 -14.33 -9.61
CA PRO A 83 -0.75 -15.27 -8.59
C PRO A 83 0.24 -15.37 -7.44
N GLY A 84 -0.29 -15.40 -6.21
CA GLY A 84 0.49 -15.53 -5.00
C GLY A 84 -0.37 -15.39 -3.76
N SER A 85 0.27 -15.47 -2.61
CA SER A 85 -0.38 -15.26 -1.31
C SER A 85 0.29 -14.14 -0.53
N TYR A 86 -0.49 -13.51 0.34
CA TYR A 86 -0.02 -12.43 1.19
C TYR A 86 -0.76 -12.42 2.52
N LYS A 87 -0.30 -11.61 3.44
CA LYS A 87 -0.95 -11.38 4.73
C LYS A 87 -1.11 -9.89 5.00
N ILE A 88 -2.01 -9.57 5.91
CA ILE A 88 -2.21 -8.22 6.42
C ILE A 88 -1.95 -8.23 7.93
N VAL A 89 -1.10 -7.32 8.37
CA VAL A 89 -0.75 -7.11 9.77
C VAL A 89 -1.08 -5.68 10.17
N TYR A 90 -1.26 -5.43 11.46
CA TYR A 90 -1.63 -4.11 11.96
C TYR A 90 -1.00 -3.81 13.31
N LYS A 91 -0.88 -2.52 13.62
CA LYS A 91 -0.50 -2.00 14.92
C LYS A 91 -1.62 -1.15 15.50
N THR A 92 -1.66 -1.08 16.81
CA THR A 92 -2.61 -0.24 17.54
C THR A 92 -1.88 0.66 18.52
N THR A 93 -2.61 1.60 19.12
CA THR A 93 -2.09 2.46 20.19
C THR A 93 -1.60 1.66 21.40
N LEU A 94 -2.09 0.44 21.61
CA LEU A 94 -1.71 -0.42 22.74
C LEU A 94 -0.71 -1.52 22.36
N SER A 95 -0.56 -1.84 21.09
CA SER A 95 0.39 -2.88 20.65
C SER A 95 1.84 -2.37 20.51
N GLY A 96 2.03 -1.05 20.54
CA GLY A 96 3.35 -0.44 20.32
C GLY A 96 3.91 -0.80 18.95
N ASP A 97 5.13 -1.32 18.93
CA ASP A 97 5.81 -1.75 17.70
C ASP A 97 5.49 -3.19 17.27
N THR A 98 4.66 -3.90 18.04
CA THR A 98 4.28 -5.27 17.74
C THR A 98 3.16 -5.32 16.72
N TYR A 99 3.40 -6.04 15.62
CA TYR A 99 2.37 -6.34 14.64
C TYR A 99 1.49 -7.50 15.09
N ARG A 100 0.18 -7.34 14.90
CA ARG A 100 -0.82 -8.41 15.01
C ARG A 100 -1.29 -8.81 13.62
N VAL A 101 -1.70 -10.05 13.44
CA VAL A 101 -2.20 -10.55 12.15
C VAL A 101 -3.69 -10.21 12.03
N LEU A 102 -4.07 -9.51 10.97
CA LEU A 102 -5.46 -9.25 10.63
C LEU A 102 -6.02 -10.40 9.78
N ALA A 103 -5.30 -10.79 8.76
CA ALA A 103 -5.65 -11.89 7.86
C ALA A 103 -4.38 -12.50 7.28
N ASP A 104 -4.39 -13.81 7.08
CA ASP A 104 -3.24 -14.56 6.55
C ASP A 104 -3.66 -15.41 5.37
N ASN A 105 -2.69 -15.82 4.56
CA ASN A 105 -2.88 -16.68 3.40
C ASN A 105 -3.99 -16.19 2.45
N LEU A 106 -3.99 -14.89 2.17
CA LEU A 106 -4.89 -14.29 1.20
C LEU A 106 -4.34 -14.48 -0.21
N SER A 107 -5.24 -14.70 -1.17
CA SER A 107 -4.87 -14.84 -2.59
C SER A 107 -4.82 -13.48 -3.28
N THR A 108 -3.78 -13.22 -4.05
CA THR A 108 -3.68 -12.03 -4.92
C THR A 108 -4.75 -12.01 -6.02
N GLN A 109 -5.40 -13.14 -6.30
CA GLN A 109 -6.40 -13.27 -7.35
C GLN A 109 -7.84 -13.05 -6.86
N GLN A 110 -8.02 -12.84 -5.56
CA GLN A 110 -9.31 -12.60 -4.96
C GLN A 110 -9.39 -11.21 -4.32
N ASN A 111 -10.48 -10.51 -4.60
CA ASN A 111 -10.78 -9.22 -3.97
C ASN A 111 -11.57 -9.47 -2.68
N TYR A 112 -10.92 -9.30 -1.54
CA TYR A 112 -11.55 -9.50 -0.23
C TYR A 112 -12.14 -8.19 0.28
N VAL A 113 -13.26 -8.31 0.97
CA VAL A 113 -13.83 -7.24 1.80
C VAL A 113 -13.66 -7.66 3.25
N LEU A 114 -12.69 -7.07 3.93
CA LEU A 114 -12.31 -7.44 5.29
C LEU A 114 -12.87 -6.44 6.29
N ASP A 115 -13.63 -6.94 7.28
CA ASP A 115 -14.04 -6.15 8.42
C ASP A 115 -12.84 -5.93 9.35
N ALA A 116 -12.38 -4.70 9.43
CA ALA A 116 -11.26 -4.28 10.27
C ALA A 116 -11.73 -3.29 11.34
N SER A 117 -13.02 -3.34 11.69
CA SER A 117 -13.58 -2.52 12.76
C SER A 117 -13.02 -2.91 14.14
N PRO A 118 -13.05 -2.02 15.10
CA PRO A 118 -12.63 -2.34 16.48
C PRO A 118 -13.34 -3.56 17.06
N ALA A 119 -14.64 -3.71 16.81
CA ALA A 119 -15.41 -4.87 17.27
C ALA A 119 -14.94 -6.17 16.62
N ALA A 120 -14.70 -6.17 15.31
CA ALA A 120 -14.23 -7.37 14.60
C ALA A 120 -12.86 -7.84 15.07
N LEU A 121 -12.00 -6.91 15.46
CA LEU A 121 -10.63 -7.19 15.92
C LEU A 121 -10.51 -7.34 17.44
N GLY A 122 -11.61 -7.22 18.17
CA GLY A 122 -11.62 -7.34 19.63
C GLY A 122 -10.79 -6.29 20.34
N LEU A 123 -10.75 -5.06 19.80
CA LEU A 123 -9.97 -3.99 20.40
C LEU A 123 -10.59 -3.48 21.70
N ALA A 124 -9.75 -2.99 22.60
CA ALA A 124 -10.20 -2.29 23.80
C ALA A 124 -10.91 -0.98 23.43
N SER A 125 -11.73 -0.44 24.35
CA SER A 125 -12.56 0.74 24.10
C SER A 125 -11.75 2.00 23.74
N ASN A 126 -10.50 2.08 24.20
CA ASN A 126 -9.58 3.19 23.94
C ASN A 126 -8.46 2.82 22.95
N GLU A 127 -8.55 1.67 22.34
CA GLU A 127 -7.55 1.16 21.41
C GLU A 127 -7.91 1.53 19.97
N VAL A 128 -6.97 2.10 19.23
CA VAL A 128 -7.14 2.55 17.85
C VAL A 128 -6.04 1.96 16.99
N ILE A 129 -6.40 1.52 15.78
CA ILE A 129 -5.43 1.06 14.79
C ILE A 129 -4.66 2.28 14.29
N THR A 130 -3.33 2.21 14.35
CA THR A 130 -2.42 3.26 13.88
C THR A 130 -1.89 3.02 12.48
N GLU A 131 -1.72 1.76 12.11
CA GLU A 131 -1.30 1.36 10.77
C GLU A 131 -1.71 -0.06 10.45
N PHE A 132 -1.85 -0.36 9.17
CA PHE A 132 -1.82 -1.74 8.68
C PHE A 132 -0.83 -1.87 7.53
N MET A 133 -0.35 -3.07 7.31
CA MET A 133 0.59 -3.37 6.25
C MET A 133 0.21 -4.66 5.54
N VAL A 134 0.14 -4.57 4.22
CA VAL A 134 -0.05 -5.72 3.33
C VAL A 134 1.32 -6.23 2.92
N VAL A 135 1.62 -7.47 3.29
CA VAL A 135 2.97 -8.05 3.16
C VAL A 135 2.94 -9.12 2.09
N PHE A 136 3.56 -8.83 0.94
CA PHE A 136 3.57 -9.74 -0.22
C PHE A 136 4.80 -10.65 -0.26
N GLY A 137 5.92 -10.26 0.34
CA GLY A 137 7.19 -10.96 0.20
C GLY A 137 7.88 -10.65 -1.13
N VAL A 138 8.36 -11.68 -1.82
CA VAL A 138 9.02 -11.51 -3.12
C VAL A 138 7.96 -11.29 -4.21
N VAL A 139 8.13 -10.22 -4.99
CA VAL A 139 7.28 -9.92 -6.14
C VAL A 139 8.13 -9.73 -7.39
N PRO A 140 7.67 -10.20 -8.57
CA PRO A 140 8.42 -10.02 -9.81
C PRO A 140 8.38 -8.57 -10.31
N ALA A 141 9.20 -8.30 -11.31
CA ALA A 141 9.10 -7.06 -12.09
C ALA A 141 7.67 -6.88 -12.61
N ASN A 142 7.20 -5.65 -12.61
CA ASN A 142 5.85 -5.26 -13.05
C ASN A 142 4.69 -5.80 -12.20
N PHE A 143 4.95 -6.33 -11.01
CA PHE A 143 3.89 -6.65 -10.05
C PHE A 143 3.09 -5.41 -9.73
N ARG A 144 1.76 -5.47 -9.89
CA ARG A 144 0.87 -4.32 -9.70
C ARG A 144 -0.56 -4.72 -9.41
N GLN A 145 -1.31 -3.78 -8.87
CA GLN A 145 -2.74 -3.94 -8.71
C GLN A 145 -3.46 -4.05 -10.06
N VAL A 146 -4.58 -4.78 -10.07
CA VAL A 146 -5.55 -4.86 -11.18
C VAL A 146 -6.84 -4.20 -10.76
N GLU A 147 -7.56 -4.80 -9.79
CA GLU A 147 -8.67 -4.11 -9.12
C GLU A 147 -8.11 -3.24 -8.00
N ALA A 148 -8.61 -2.02 -7.92
CA ALA A 148 -8.09 -1.03 -6.98
C ALA A 148 -8.43 -1.38 -5.52
N PRO A 149 -7.47 -1.38 -4.61
CA PRO A 149 -7.75 -1.45 -3.18
C PRO A 149 -8.47 -0.19 -2.68
N GLN A 150 -9.27 -0.36 -1.62
CA GLN A 150 -9.98 0.71 -0.95
C GLN A 150 -9.87 0.56 0.58
N VAL A 151 -9.84 1.67 1.28
CA VAL A 151 -9.78 1.71 2.74
C VAL A 151 -10.90 2.60 3.26
N TYR A 152 -11.73 2.06 4.13
CA TYR A 152 -12.87 2.76 4.73
C TYR A 152 -12.57 3.08 6.20
N CYS A 153 -12.79 4.33 6.57
CA CYS A 153 -12.62 4.83 7.93
C CYS A 153 -13.85 5.60 8.39
N ASN A 154 -14.04 5.67 9.70
CA ASN A 154 -15.01 6.58 10.31
C ASN A 154 -14.27 7.77 10.91
N VAL A 155 -14.67 8.97 10.51
CA VAL A 155 -14.14 10.21 11.07
C VAL A 155 -14.76 10.40 12.46
N VAL A 156 -13.94 10.75 13.44
CA VAL A 156 -14.42 10.98 14.81
C VAL A 156 -15.43 12.14 14.85
N SER A 157 -16.43 12.04 15.72
CA SER A 157 -17.58 12.95 15.73
C SER A 157 -17.31 14.31 16.39
N TRP A 158 -16.22 14.44 17.15
CA TRP A 158 -15.91 15.62 17.95
C TRP A 158 -14.99 16.64 17.28
N LEU A 159 -14.62 16.42 16.00
CA LEU A 159 -13.72 17.33 15.29
C LEU A 159 -14.35 18.69 15.02
N THR A 160 -13.54 19.73 15.18
CA THR A 160 -13.91 21.11 14.86
C THR A 160 -13.77 21.37 13.36
N GLY A 161 -14.70 22.14 12.79
CA GLY A 161 -14.61 22.62 11.41
C GLY A 161 -13.31 23.38 11.14
N GLY A 162 -12.72 23.16 9.98
CA GLY A 162 -11.42 23.69 9.58
C GLY A 162 -10.23 22.79 9.97
N THR A 163 -10.43 21.77 10.80
CA THR A 163 -9.38 20.80 11.10
C THR A 163 -8.96 20.09 9.83
N GLN A 164 -7.66 19.99 9.60
CA GLN A 164 -7.08 19.22 8.52
C GLN A 164 -6.36 17.99 9.08
N PHE A 165 -6.47 16.87 8.40
CA PHE A 165 -5.67 15.69 8.71
C PHE A 165 -5.17 15.03 7.44
N ALA A 166 -4.01 14.42 7.55
CA ALA A 166 -3.38 13.72 6.45
C ALA A 166 -3.39 12.22 6.68
N ASN A 167 -3.64 11.49 5.59
CA ASN A 167 -3.41 10.06 5.54
C ASN A 167 -2.21 9.81 4.63
N GLN A 168 -1.25 9.02 5.11
CA GLN A 168 -0.04 8.69 4.39
C GLN A 168 0.03 7.19 4.16
N ALA A 169 0.33 6.82 2.92
CA ALA A 169 0.61 5.44 2.54
C ALA A 169 1.99 5.34 1.92
N ASP A 170 2.60 4.20 2.04
CA ASP A 170 3.87 3.90 1.40
C ASP A 170 3.90 2.47 0.87
N THR A 171 4.77 2.25 -0.09
CA THR A 171 5.06 0.95 -0.66
C THR A 171 6.56 0.83 -0.88
N GLY A 172 7.05 -0.38 -0.91
CA GLY A 172 8.46 -0.61 -1.17
C GLY A 172 8.85 -2.06 -1.15
N GLY A 173 10.11 -2.28 -1.43
CA GLY A 173 10.75 -3.57 -1.40
C GLY A 173 12.25 -3.44 -1.36
N VAL A 174 12.93 -4.57 -1.30
CA VAL A 174 14.39 -4.64 -1.16
C VAL A 174 14.98 -5.23 -2.43
N TYR A 175 15.99 -4.57 -2.96
CA TYR A 175 16.87 -5.10 -3.99
C TYR A 175 18.32 -4.97 -3.54
N ASN A 176 19.03 -6.09 -3.56
CA ASN A 176 20.45 -6.14 -3.20
C ASN A 176 20.75 -5.43 -1.86
N GLY A 177 19.90 -5.70 -0.85
CA GLY A 177 20.04 -5.12 0.49
C GLY A 177 19.63 -3.65 0.63
N GLN A 178 19.13 -3.02 -0.44
CA GLN A 178 18.70 -1.62 -0.44
C GLN A 178 17.18 -1.51 -0.56
N TRP A 179 16.58 -0.64 0.25
CA TRP A 179 15.16 -0.31 0.16
C TRP A 179 14.88 0.60 -1.02
N VAL A 180 13.81 0.29 -1.75
CA VAL A 180 13.19 1.14 -2.77
C VAL A 180 11.80 1.45 -2.27
N GLN A 181 11.48 2.73 -2.07
CA GLN A 181 10.24 3.14 -1.42
C GLN A 181 9.61 4.33 -2.14
N ALA A 182 8.29 4.43 -2.05
CA ALA A 182 7.50 5.57 -2.50
C ALA A 182 6.41 5.88 -1.48
N VAL A 183 5.99 7.13 -1.43
CA VAL A 183 5.00 7.63 -0.47
C VAL A 183 3.92 8.38 -1.22
N SER A 184 2.68 8.23 -0.76
CA SER A 184 1.53 9.02 -1.21
C SER A 184 0.77 9.57 -0.01
N ARG A 185 0.35 10.83 -0.08
CA ARG A 185 -0.28 11.55 1.02
C ARG A 185 -1.54 12.24 0.53
N TRP A 186 -2.60 12.19 1.32
CA TRP A 186 -3.85 12.87 1.03
C TRP A 186 -4.31 13.68 2.24
N VAL A 187 -4.68 14.94 2.01
CA VAL A 187 -5.19 15.85 3.06
C VAL A 187 -6.68 16.01 2.90
N THR A 188 -7.39 15.83 4.01
CA THR A 188 -8.84 16.04 4.11
C THR A 188 -9.11 17.17 5.10
N THR A 189 -10.05 18.03 4.76
CA THR A 189 -10.50 19.13 5.62
C THR A 189 -11.87 18.77 6.21
N VAL A 190 -12.01 18.99 7.52
CA VAL A 190 -13.31 18.87 8.20
C VAL A 190 -14.05 20.18 8.03
N TYR A 191 -15.27 20.13 7.51
CA TYR A 191 -16.11 21.33 7.51
C TYR A 191 -17.16 21.26 8.60
N GLY A 192 -17.36 22.42 9.27
CA GLY A 192 -18.34 22.57 10.33
C GLY A 192 -19.70 22.95 9.81
N LYS A 193 -20.75 22.66 10.60
CA LYS A 193 -22.06 23.22 10.33
C LYS A 193 -21.99 24.75 10.48
N PRO A 194 -22.67 25.51 9.60
CA PRO A 194 -22.83 26.95 9.80
C PRO A 194 -23.40 27.19 11.19
N VAL A 195 -22.80 28.12 11.94
CA VAL A 195 -23.40 28.61 13.20
C VAL A 195 -24.53 29.55 12.80
N ILE A 196 -25.74 29.15 13.12
CA ILE A 196 -26.94 29.97 12.91
C ILE A 196 -27.14 30.86 14.13
#